data_994b5d3b54d706c88ef012ceecbc92c4
#
_entry.id   994b5d3b54d706c88ef012ceecbc92c4
#
_cell.length_a   1.000
_cell.length_b   1.000
_cell.length_c   1.000
_cell.angle_alpha   90.00
_cell.angle_beta   90.00
_cell.angle_gamma   90.00
#
_symmetry.space_group_name_H-M   'P 1'
#
loop_
_entity.id
_entity.type
_entity.pdbx_description
1 polymer ?
#
loop_
_entity_poly.entity_id
_entity_poly.type
_entity_poly.pdbx_seq_one_letter_code
_entity_poly.pdbx_strand_id
1 'polypeptide(L)'
;GGFGLVILDEAHKARTRQGMGKDAGTPNELLAFIRDISARSDHVLLGTATPIQTRREDLWDLVRVLHQGKGSFVLGGDFSEWHRPKDIIPILSGEEEVTDAGYAWRLLRAPLPTVNSTHDSQARRLYSLIRQDLGLPQNEWLGGSYSELGEDAREVMEDALERRVAGASFFQRENPFVRHVVLRKRTTLENEGLLKAIGVDVHPDVGLVKDVHRFHALFEGLALRSSEDFREAYNQARGFGKALASSGRGSGFMKNLMEQRICSSIVAGINTATKLLCGETITEESDEGEVSVQVQSTD
;
A
#
# COMPACT_ATOMS: atom_id res chain seq x y z
N GLY A 1 -27.62 4.73 -9.98
CA GLY A 1 -27.48 3.34 -9.58
C GLY A 1 -26.17 3.13 -8.82
N GLY A 2 -26.21 2.29 -7.79
CA GLY A 2 -25.03 1.89 -7.02
C GLY A 2 -24.52 0.53 -7.50
N PHE A 3 -23.34 0.15 -7.00
CA PHE A 3 -22.74 -1.16 -7.22
C PHE A 3 -22.83 -1.98 -5.93
N GLY A 4 -23.23 -3.26 -6.02
CA GLY A 4 -23.24 -4.14 -4.85
C GLY A 4 -21.82 -4.47 -4.34
N LEU A 5 -20.87 -4.70 -5.26
CA LEU A 5 -19.48 -5.00 -4.96
C LEU A 5 -18.57 -4.41 -6.03
N VAL A 6 -17.49 -3.76 -5.60
CA VAL A 6 -16.39 -3.33 -6.46
C VAL A 6 -15.11 -4.03 -6.00
N ILE A 7 -14.40 -4.62 -6.95
CA ILE A 7 -13.10 -5.27 -6.73
C ILE A 7 -12.05 -4.54 -7.56
N LEU A 8 -10.99 -4.09 -6.92
CA LEU A 8 -9.82 -3.53 -7.59
C LEU A 8 -8.60 -4.42 -7.28
N ASP A 9 -8.08 -5.06 -8.31
CA ASP A 9 -6.79 -5.77 -8.24
C ASP A 9 -5.64 -4.79 -8.50
N GLU A 10 -4.45 -5.09 -7.98
CA GLU A 10 -3.27 -4.21 -8.01
C GLU A 10 -3.58 -2.79 -7.48
N ALA A 11 -4.33 -2.75 -6.38
CA ALA A 11 -4.86 -1.51 -5.80
C ALA A 11 -3.76 -0.50 -5.42
N HIS A 12 -2.51 -0.93 -5.22
CA HIS A 12 -1.38 -0.04 -4.96
C HIS A 12 -1.11 0.97 -6.09
N LYS A 13 -1.65 0.74 -7.29
CA LYS A 13 -1.59 1.71 -8.39
C LYS A 13 -2.51 2.93 -8.19
N ALA A 14 -3.53 2.80 -7.35
CA ALA A 14 -4.41 3.90 -6.95
C ALA A 14 -3.78 4.67 -5.79
N ARG A 15 -3.04 5.74 -6.10
CA ARG A 15 -2.24 6.49 -5.14
C ARG A 15 -2.22 7.99 -5.38
N THR A 16 -1.81 8.73 -4.37
CA THR A 16 -1.51 10.15 -4.46
C THR A 16 -0.20 10.35 -5.22
N ARG A 17 -0.20 11.24 -6.21
CA ARG A 17 0.96 11.57 -7.04
C ARG A 17 2.09 12.13 -6.17
N GLN A 18 3.29 11.66 -6.45
CA GLN A 18 4.53 12.07 -5.76
C GLN A 18 5.32 13.01 -6.67
N GLY A 19 6.33 13.69 -6.10
CA GLY A 19 7.21 14.57 -6.85
C GLY A 19 7.07 16.05 -6.49
N MET A 20 7.76 16.92 -7.23
CA MET A 20 7.74 18.38 -7.04
C MET A 20 6.92 19.12 -8.12
N GLY A 21 6.17 18.41 -8.94
CA GLY A 21 5.33 18.99 -9.99
C GLY A 21 4.07 19.69 -9.47
N LYS A 22 3.33 20.37 -10.35
CA LYS A 22 2.06 21.06 -9.99
C LYS A 22 1.00 20.13 -9.44
N ASP A 23 1.05 18.85 -9.80
CA ASP A 23 0.08 17.82 -9.39
C ASP A 23 0.54 16.97 -8.19
N ALA A 24 1.69 17.32 -7.58
CA ALA A 24 2.17 16.65 -6.38
C ALA A 24 1.14 16.76 -5.24
N GLY A 25 0.87 15.64 -4.58
CA GLY A 25 -0.13 15.57 -3.51
C GLY A 25 -1.57 15.43 -3.99
N THR A 26 -1.84 15.38 -5.32
CA THR A 26 -3.16 15.10 -5.88
C THR A 26 -3.34 13.59 -6.14
N PRO A 27 -4.56 13.05 -6.07
CA PRO A 27 -4.80 11.67 -6.47
C PRO A 27 -4.51 11.47 -7.97
N ASN A 28 -3.96 10.30 -8.31
CA ASN A 28 -3.90 9.92 -9.72
C ASN A 28 -5.31 9.57 -10.24
N GLU A 29 -5.46 9.42 -11.56
CA GLU A 29 -6.76 9.17 -12.21
C GLU A 29 -7.45 7.91 -11.64
N LEU A 30 -6.68 6.85 -11.39
CA LEU A 30 -7.22 5.61 -10.83
C LEU A 30 -7.73 5.81 -9.40
N LEU A 31 -6.99 6.55 -8.56
CA LEU A 31 -7.40 6.84 -7.19
C LEU A 31 -8.65 7.73 -7.16
N ALA A 32 -8.71 8.75 -8.03
CA ALA A 32 -9.88 9.61 -8.15
C ALA A 32 -11.12 8.80 -8.59
N PHE A 33 -10.97 7.98 -9.62
CA PHE A 33 -12.02 7.11 -10.13
C PHE A 33 -12.53 6.11 -9.09
N ILE A 34 -11.62 5.38 -8.42
CA ILE A 34 -12.04 4.37 -7.45
C ILE A 34 -12.70 4.97 -6.21
N ARG A 35 -12.29 6.18 -5.78
CA ARG A 35 -12.96 6.93 -4.71
C ARG A 35 -14.41 7.25 -5.07
N ASP A 36 -14.66 7.74 -6.29
CA ASP A 36 -16.02 8.06 -6.75
C ASP A 36 -16.91 6.81 -6.83
N ILE A 37 -16.40 5.71 -7.35
CA ILE A 37 -17.12 4.44 -7.43
C ILE A 37 -17.36 3.85 -6.03
N SER A 38 -16.38 3.88 -5.15
CA SER A 38 -16.50 3.37 -3.78
C SER A 38 -17.59 4.07 -2.99
N ALA A 39 -17.75 5.38 -3.18
CA ALA A 39 -18.81 6.15 -2.54
C ALA A 39 -20.22 5.68 -2.94
N ARG A 40 -20.36 5.03 -4.09
CA ARG A 40 -21.64 4.52 -4.66
C ARG A 40 -21.75 2.99 -4.59
N SER A 41 -20.88 2.33 -3.83
CA SER A 41 -20.83 0.88 -3.73
C SER A 41 -21.20 0.41 -2.33
N ASP A 42 -21.88 -0.73 -2.22
CA ASP A 42 -22.19 -1.32 -0.92
C ASP A 42 -20.93 -1.93 -0.29
N HIS A 43 -20.12 -2.62 -1.11
CA HIS A 43 -18.90 -3.29 -0.69
C HIS A 43 -17.74 -2.96 -1.62
N VAL A 44 -16.51 -2.87 -1.06
CA VAL A 44 -15.28 -2.64 -1.80
C VAL A 44 -14.21 -3.62 -1.33
N LEU A 45 -13.57 -4.29 -2.27
CA LEU A 45 -12.43 -5.18 -2.03
C LEU A 45 -11.22 -4.68 -2.82
N LEU A 46 -10.14 -4.38 -2.11
CA LEU A 46 -8.87 -3.95 -2.70
C LEU A 46 -7.85 -5.07 -2.56
N GLY A 47 -7.36 -5.61 -3.67
CA GLY A 47 -6.32 -6.63 -3.73
C GLY A 47 -4.98 -6.01 -4.09
N THR A 48 -3.92 -6.31 -3.32
CA THR A 48 -2.54 -5.93 -3.67
C THR A 48 -1.53 -6.78 -2.93
N ALA A 49 -0.42 -7.10 -3.60
CA ALA A 49 0.72 -7.75 -2.96
C ALA A 49 1.60 -6.76 -2.17
N THR A 50 1.54 -5.47 -2.50
CA THR A 50 2.40 -4.41 -1.95
C THR A 50 1.58 -3.18 -1.56
N PRO A 51 0.86 -3.21 -0.43
CA PRO A 51 0.01 -2.08 0.00
C PRO A 51 0.81 -0.82 0.35
N ILE A 52 2.11 -0.98 0.63
CA ILE A 52 3.07 0.10 0.86
C ILE A 52 4.19 -0.09 -0.15
N GLN A 53 4.34 0.83 -1.09
CA GLN A 53 5.42 0.79 -2.08
C GLN A 53 6.60 1.68 -1.70
N THR A 54 6.35 2.97 -1.54
CA THR A 54 7.39 3.97 -1.36
C THR A 54 7.28 4.65 0.00
N ARG A 55 6.06 4.91 0.46
CA ARG A 55 5.80 5.59 1.72
C ARG A 55 4.73 4.87 2.53
N ARG A 56 4.84 4.96 3.85
CA ARG A 56 3.85 4.38 4.78
C ARG A 56 2.47 5.01 4.60
N GLU A 57 2.41 6.25 4.13
CA GLU A 57 1.18 6.99 3.83
C GLU A 57 0.37 6.41 2.66
N ASP A 58 1.01 5.63 1.76
CA ASP A 58 0.33 4.98 0.63
C ASP A 58 -0.82 4.07 1.12
N LEU A 59 -0.68 3.49 2.31
CA LEU A 59 -1.75 2.70 2.94
C LEU A 59 -3.00 3.53 3.22
N TRP A 60 -2.84 4.82 3.57
CA TRP A 60 -3.99 5.71 3.81
C TRP A 60 -4.80 5.98 2.55
N ASP A 61 -4.16 6.03 1.38
CA ASP A 61 -4.89 6.18 0.12
C ASP A 61 -5.87 5.01 -0.08
N LEU A 62 -5.42 3.78 0.19
CA LEU A 62 -6.25 2.59 0.06
C LEU A 62 -7.36 2.53 1.13
N VAL A 63 -7.03 2.80 2.40
CA VAL A 63 -8.02 2.77 3.47
C VAL A 63 -9.04 3.91 3.33
N ARG A 64 -8.64 5.07 2.80
CA ARG A 64 -9.57 6.14 2.45
C ARG A 64 -10.54 5.75 1.32
N VAL A 65 -10.12 4.92 0.37
CA VAL A 65 -11.05 4.35 -0.62
C VAL A 65 -12.10 3.47 0.07
N LEU A 66 -11.69 2.63 1.03
CA LEU A 66 -12.63 1.82 1.82
C LEU A 66 -13.57 2.69 2.68
N HIS A 67 -13.11 3.85 3.12
CA HIS A 67 -13.89 4.79 3.93
C HIS A 67 -14.98 5.52 3.12
N GLN A 68 -14.81 5.70 1.82
CA GLN A 68 -15.73 6.47 0.97
C GLN A 68 -17.16 5.91 1.02
N GLY A 69 -18.13 6.78 1.35
CA GLY A 69 -19.53 6.40 1.40
C GLY A 69 -19.94 5.40 2.50
N LYS A 70 -19.03 5.11 3.46
CA LYS A 70 -19.26 4.16 4.57
C LYS A 70 -19.54 4.83 5.91
N GLY A 71 -19.87 6.12 5.90
CA GLY A 71 -20.03 6.88 7.13
C GLY A 71 -18.77 6.83 7.99
N SER A 72 -18.94 6.65 9.29
CA SER A 72 -17.82 6.67 10.25
C SER A 72 -17.23 5.28 10.53
N PHE A 73 -17.58 4.26 9.75
CA PHE A 73 -17.21 2.86 10.03
C PHE A 73 -15.71 2.56 9.92
N VAL A 74 -15.04 3.08 8.88
CA VAL A 74 -13.64 2.68 8.59
C VAL A 74 -12.63 3.53 9.35
N LEU A 75 -12.65 4.85 9.17
CA LEU A 75 -11.70 5.78 9.79
C LEU A 75 -12.33 6.74 10.82
N GLY A 76 -13.60 6.55 11.16
CA GLY A 76 -14.33 7.50 12.00
C GLY A 76 -14.89 8.69 11.21
N GLY A 77 -15.40 9.70 11.92
CA GLY A 77 -15.82 10.96 11.31
C GLY A 77 -14.64 11.85 10.91
N ASP A 78 -14.91 12.96 10.25
CA ASP A 78 -13.89 13.91 9.76
C ASP A 78 -12.95 14.43 10.85
N PHE A 79 -13.41 14.43 12.10
CA PHE A 79 -12.60 14.82 13.26
C PHE A 79 -11.68 13.73 13.79
N SER A 80 -11.75 12.51 13.25
CA SER A 80 -10.95 11.36 13.72
C SER A 80 -9.46 11.58 13.48
N GLU A 81 -8.65 11.23 14.47
CA GLU A 81 -7.19 11.29 14.41
C GLU A 81 -6.64 10.34 13.31
N TRP A 82 -7.36 9.26 12.98
CA TRP A 82 -6.95 8.28 11.96
C TRP A 82 -6.85 8.84 10.54
N HIS A 83 -7.36 10.02 10.28
CA HIS A 83 -7.18 10.72 9.00
C HIS A 83 -5.80 11.38 8.86
N ARG A 84 -4.97 11.41 9.92
CA ARG A 84 -3.69 12.12 9.99
C ARG A 84 -2.50 11.14 9.99
N PRO A 85 -2.01 10.69 8.83
CA PRO A 85 -0.93 9.70 8.77
C PRO A 85 0.32 10.12 9.54
N LYS A 86 0.68 11.41 9.53
CA LYS A 86 1.88 11.91 10.20
C LYS A 86 1.86 11.70 11.71
N ASP A 87 0.68 11.78 12.33
CA ASP A 87 0.51 11.63 13.78
C ASP A 87 0.32 10.14 14.16
N ILE A 88 -0.20 9.35 13.24
CA ILE A 88 -0.57 7.96 13.49
C ILE A 88 0.57 6.96 13.16
N ILE A 89 1.38 7.24 12.15
CA ILE A 89 2.49 6.36 11.76
C ILE A 89 3.44 6.07 12.92
N PRO A 90 3.89 7.05 13.74
CA PRO A 90 4.75 6.79 14.89
C PRO A 90 4.12 5.84 15.92
N ILE A 91 2.81 5.95 16.15
CA ILE A 91 2.07 5.07 17.07
C ILE A 91 2.02 3.64 16.53
N LEU A 92 1.68 3.48 15.25
CA LEU A 92 1.58 2.16 14.61
C LEU A 92 2.93 1.46 14.46
N SER A 93 4.00 2.22 14.26
CA SER A 93 5.37 1.67 14.19
C SER A 93 5.97 1.39 15.57
N GLY A 94 5.38 1.91 16.65
CA GLY A 94 5.90 1.81 18.00
C GLY A 94 7.02 2.80 18.31
N GLU A 95 7.22 3.81 17.47
CA GLU A 95 8.14 4.93 17.70
C GLU A 95 7.59 5.88 18.76
N GLU A 96 6.26 5.95 18.89
CA GLU A 96 5.55 6.75 19.88
C GLU A 96 4.54 5.89 20.64
N GLU A 97 4.45 6.10 21.96
CA GLU A 97 3.52 5.41 22.85
C GLU A 97 2.39 6.33 23.28
N VAL A 98 1.18 5.81 23.25
CA VAL A 98 0.01 6.50 23.75
C VAL A 98 -0.14 6.16 25.24
N THR A 99 0.19 7.12 26.11
CA THR A 99 0.08 7.00 27.57
C THR A 99 -1.01 7.89 28.16
N ASP A 100 -1.42 8.94 27.44
CA ASP A 100 -2.49 9.85 27.87
C ASP A 100 -3.86 9.25 27.58
N ALA A 101 -4.67 9.07 28.61
CA ALA A 101 -6.01 8.50 28.51
C ALA A 101 -6.98 9.33 27.65
N GLY A 102 -6.84 10.63 27.66
CA GLY A 102 -7.64 11.53 26.83
C GLY A 102 -7.29 11.40 25.36
N TYR A 103 -6.01 11.23 25.02
CA TYR A 103 -5.59 10.96 23.66
C TYR A 103 -5.99 9.55 23.22
N ALA A 104 -5.81 8.55 24.08
CA ALA A 104 -6.29 7.19 23.81
C ALA A 104 -7.79 7.17 23.50
N TRP A 105 -8.58 7.93 24.24
CA TRP A 105 -10.00 8.07 23.97
C TRP A 105 -10.28 8.71 22.62
N ARG A 106 -9.57 9.75 22.22
CA ARG A 106 -9.73 10.34 20.88
C ARG A 106 -9.48 9.33 19.76
N LEU A 107 -8.51 8.43 19.93
CA LEU A 107 -8.22 7.35 19.00
C LEU A 107 -9.30 6.26 19.02
N LEU A 108 -9.84 5.90 20.19
CA LEU A 108 -10.84 4.86 20.33
C LEU A 108 -12.24 5.27 19.92
N ARG A 109 -12.63 6.51 20.19
CA ARG A 109 -14.02 6.96 20.00
C ARG A 109 -14.46 7.11 18.55
N ALA A 110 -13.51 7.13 17.60
CA ALA A 110 -13.82 7.35 16.19
C ALA A 110 -12.76 6.71 15.27
N PRO A 111 -12.98 5.52 14.68
CA PRO A 111 -14.19 4.70 14.82
C PRO A 111 -14.20 3.90 16.11
N LEU A 112 -15.31 3.92 16.81
CA LEU A 112 -15.50 3.14 18.02
C LEU A 112 -15.60 1.64 17.69
N PRO A 113 -14.71 0.76 18.21
CA PRO A 113 -14.72 -0.66 17.89
C PRO A 113 -15.98 -1.38 18.38
N THR A 114 -16.38 -2.41 17.64
CA THR A 114 -17.40 -3.34 18.14
C THR A 114 -16.78 -4.34 19.11
N VAL A 115 -17.59 -4.91 19.99
CA VAL A 115 -17.13 -5.95 20.95
C VAL A 115 -16.54 -7.16 20.21
N ASN A 116 -17.09 -7.50 19.04
CA ASN A 116 -16.65 -8.66 18.25
C ASN A 116 -15.54 -8.34 17.24
N SER A 117 -15.01 -7.11 17.20
CA SER A 117 -13.96 -6.71 16.24
C SER A 117 -12.57 -7.17 16.66
N THR A 118 -12.43 -7.76 17.85
CA THR A 118 -11.14 -8.20 18.40
C THR A 118 -11.21 -9.60 19.00
N HIS A 119 -10.08 -10.30 18.99
CA HIS A 119 -9.88 -11.57 19.71
C HIS A 119 -9.23 -11.37 21.10
N ASP A 120 -8.70 -10.18 21.38
CA ASP A 120 -8.12 -9.84 22.69
C ASP A 120 -9.25 -9.68 23.73
N SER A 121 -9.20 -10.49 24.79
CA SER A 121 -10.24 -10.52 25.84
C SER A 121 -10.33 -9.22 26.62
N GLN A 122 -9.20 -8.51 26.83
CA GLN A 122 -9.17 -7.24 27.54
C GLN A 122 -9.74 -6.12 26.68
N ALA A 123 -9.34 -6.05 25.40
CA ALA A 123 -9.92 -5.10 24.47
C ALA A 123 -11.43 -5.31 24.30
N ARG A 124 -11.89 -6.58 24.26
CA ARG A 124 -13.32 -6.91 24.21
C ARG A 124 -14.06 -6.41 25.45
N ARG A 125 -13.47 -6.61 26.63
CA ARG A 125 -14.04 -6.09 27.88
C ARG A 125 -14.13 -4.57 27.86
N LEU A 126 -13.05 -3.90 27.45
CA LEU A 126 -13.01 -2.43 27.31
C LEU A 126 -14.13 -1.91 26.39
N TYR A 127 -14.26 -2.49 25.19
CA TYR A 127 -15.28 -2.06 24.24
C TYR A 127 -16.70 -2.31 24.75
N SER A 128 -16.91 -3.40 25.52
CA SER A 128 -18.19 -3.68 26.14
C SER A 128 -18.57 -2.63 27.19
N LEU A 129 -17.63 -2.27 28.08
CA LEU A 129 -17.84 -1.24 29.10
C LEU A 129 -18.11 0.12 28.47
N ILE A 130 -17.27 0.55 27.51
CA ILE A 130 -17.45 1.82 26.80
C ILE A 130 -18.85 1.89 26.17
N ARG A 131 -19.28 0.84 25.48
CA ARG A 131 -20.59 0.83 24.81
C ARG A 131 -21.75 0.82 25.80
N GLN A 132 -21.58 0.15 26.92
CA GLN A 132 -22.55 0.12 28.01
C GLN A 132 -22.70 1.50 28.63
N ASP A 133 -21.60 2.16 28.99
CA ASP A 133 -21.59 3.48 29.61
C ASP A 133 -22.24 4.53 28.70
N LEU A 134 -21.96 4.48 27.39
CA LEU A 134 -22.48 5.42 26.42
C LEU A 134 -23.85 5.03 25.87
N GLY A 135 -24.41 3.87 26.24
CA GLY A 135 -25.66 3.37 25.70
C GLY A 135 -25.67 3.13 24.19
N LEU A 136 -24.51 2.76 23.59
CA LEU A 136 -24.33 2.68 22.15
C LEU A 136 -24.52 1.27 21.60
N PRO A 137 -25.32 1.09 20.54
CA PRO A 137 -25.46 -0.19 19.85
C PRO A 137 -24.18 -0.54 19.06
N GLN A 138 -24.06 -1.80 18.61
CA GLN A 138 -22.87 -2.30 17.92
C GLN A 138 -22.63 -1.65 16.54
N ASN A 139 -23.63 -1.06 15.93
CA ASN A 139 -23.55 -0.37 14.64
C ASN A 139 -23.37 1.16 14.75
N GLU A 140 -23.10 1.67 15.95
CA GLU A 140 -22.67 3.05 16.15
C GLU A 140 -21.13 3.13 16.20
N TRP A 141 -20.57 4.06 15.44
CA TRP A 141 -19.12 4.17 15.21
C TRP A 141 -18.50 5.41 15.85
N LEU A 142 -19.30 6.25 16.48
CA LEU A 142 -18.84 7.46 17.12
C LEU A 142 -19.15 7.43 18.62
N GLY A 143 -18.12 7.51 19.44
CA GLY A 143 -18.25 7.67 20.88
C GLY A 143 -18.46 9.12 21.30
N GLY A 144 -19.02 9.30 22.47
CA GLY A 144 -19.25 10.60 23.09
C GLY A 144 -18.02 11.23 23.73
N SER A 145 -18.23 11.94 24.83
CA SER A 145 -17.17 12.58 25.60
C SER A 145 -16.46 11.58 26.53
N TYR A 146 -15.17 11.82 26.79
CA TYR A 146 -14.41 11.03 27.78
C TYR A 146 -15.05 11.09 29.18
N SER A 147 -15.68 12.23 29.53
CA SER A 147 -16.35 12.41 30.81
C SER A 147 -17.59 11.53 31.02
N GLU A 148 -18.15 10.98 29.94
CA GLU A 148 -19.31 10.07 29.99
C GLU A 148 -18.93 8.63 30.29
N LEU A 149 -17.62 8.29 30.24
CA LEU A 149 -17.15 6.96 30.60
C LEU A 149 -17.19 6.76 32.09
N GLY A 150 -17.64 5.60 32.53
CA GLY A 150 -17.59 5.13 33.91
C GLY A 150 -16.17 4.87 34.39
N GLU A 151 -16.01 4.72 35.69
CA GLU A 151 -14.72 4.47 36.34
C GLU A 151 -14.11 3.16 35.84
N ASP A 152 -14.91 2.09 35.77
CA ASP A 152 -14.46 0.77 35.30
C ASP A 152 -13.90 0.81 33.86
N ALA A 153 -14.55 1.55 32.94
CA ALA A 153 -14.07 1.67 31.57
C ALA A 153 -12.76 2.45 31.48
N ARG A 154 -12.58 3.48 32.31
CA ARG A 154 -11.34 4.26 32.38
C ARG A 154 -10.19 3.43 32.93
N GLU A 155 -10.41 2.71 34.04
CA GLU A 155 -9.40 1.82 34.64
C GLU A 155 -8.96 0.74 33.66
N VAL A 156 -9.91 0.04 33.01
CA VAL A 156 -9.59 -0.99 32.02
C VAL A 156 -8.88 -0.41 30.79
N MET A 157 -9.16 0.84 30.42
CA MET A 157 -8.44 1.51 29.34
C MET A 157 -6.99 1.84 29.74
N GLU A 158 -6.75 2.34 30.93
CA GLU A 158 -5.41 2.61 31.46
C GLU A 158 -4.59 1.30 31.53
N ASP A 159 -5.15 0.24 32.09
CA ASP A 159 -4.54 -1.10 32.12
C ASP A 159 -4.20 -1.60 30.70
N ALA A 160 -5.09 -1.37 29.73
CA ALA A 160 -4.88 -1.79 28.34
C ALA A 160 -3.73 -1.01 27.67
N LEU A 161 -3.53 0.26 28.01
CA LEU A 161 -2.43 1.09 27.50
C LEU A 161 -1.07 0.65 28.04
N GLU A 162 -1.01 0.27 29.31
CA GLU A 162 0.23 -0.22 29.93
C GLU A 162 0.65 -1.62 29.45
N ARG A 163 -0.34 -2.44 29.06
CA ARG A 163 -0.10 -3.83 28.68
C ARG A 163 0.56 -3.97 27.32
N ARG A 164 1.60 -4.81 27.27
CA ARG A 164 2.24 -5.30 26.04
C ARG A 164 1.86 -6.75 25.76
N VAL A 165 1.58 -7.06 24.52
CA VAL A 165 1.36 -8.44 24.06
C VAL A 165 2.33 -8.72 22.92
N ALA A 166 3.22 -9.70 23.13
CA ALA A 166 4.32 -9.97 22.19
C ALA A 166 5.15 -8.73 21.82
N GLY A 167 5.33 -7.81 22.78
CA GLY A 167 6.06 -6.55 22.59
C GLY A 167 5.25 -5.42 21.96
N ALA A 168 4.05 -5.67 21.45
CA ALA A 168 3.22 -4.68 20.80
C ALA A 168 2.31 -3.93 21.79
N SER A 169 2.18 -2.60 21.61
CA SER A 169 1.28 -1.75 22.38
C SER A 169 -0.19 -1.98 22.02
N PHE A 170 -1.09 -1.38 22.78
CA PHE A 170 -2.53 -1.49 22.53
C PHE A 170 -2.88 -1.04 21.10
N PHE A 171 -2.50 0.17 20.69
CA PHE A 171 -2.86 0.71 19.38
C PHE A 171 -2.10 0.09 18.19
N GLN A 172 -0.98 -0.60 18.42
CA GLN A 172 -0.36 -1.43 17.38
C GLN A 172 -1.22 -2.65 17.03
N ARG A 173 -2.02 -3.14 17.97
CA ARG A 173 -2.89 -4.32 17.83
C ARG A 173 -4.34 -3.97 17.56
N GLU A 174 -4.83 -2.88 18.15
CA GLU A 174 -6.22 -2.47 18.15
C GLU A 174 -6.37 -1.12 17.41
N ASN A 175 -6.46 -1.18 16.10
CA ASN A 175 -6.56 0.00 15.23
C ASN A 175 -7.42 -0.28 13.98
N PRO A 176 -7.90 0.74 13.26
CA PRO A 176 -8.73 0.55 12.08
C PRO A 176 -8.06 -0.26 10.97
N PHE A 177 -6.74 -0.17 10.81
CA PHE A 177 -6.02 -0.88 9.75
C PHE A 177 -6.06 -2.39 9.98
N VAL A 178 -5.85 -2.85 11.21
CA VAL A 178 -5.92 -4.28 11.57
C VAL A 178 -7.32 -4.86 11.30
N ARG A 179 -8.37 -4.04 11.42
CA ARG A 179 -9.75 -4.48 11.17
C ARG A 179 -10.10 -4.57 9.70
N HIS A 180 -9.49 -3.74 8.85
CA HIS A 180 -9.87 -3.60 7.44
C HIS A 180 -8.81 -4.10 6.46
N VAL A 181 -7.60 -4.41 6.94
CA VAL A 181 -6.49 -4.90 6.12
C VAL A 181 -6.13 -6.33 6.53
N VAL A 182 -6.28 -7.27 5.62
CA VAL A 182 -5.87 -8.65 5.82
C VAL A 182 -4.53 -8.88 5.15
N LEU A 183 -3.47 -9.05 5.95
CA LEU A 183 -2.14 -9.38 5.47
C LEU A 183 -1.87 -10.88 5.68
N ARG A 184 -1.60 -11.59 4.57
CA ARG A 184 -1.21 -12.99 4.59
C ARG A 184 0.21 -13.14 4.07
N LYS A 185 1.16 -13.44 4.96
CA LYS A 185 2.53 -13.76 4.55
C LYS A 185 2.58 -15.21 4.09
N ARG A 186 3.30 -15.46 3.00
CA ARG A 186 3.50 -16.81 2.46
C ARG A 186 4.02 -17.78 3.53
N THR A 187 5.03 -17.38 4.29
CA THR A 187 5.61 -18.19 5.37
C THR A 187 4.58 -18.57 6.43
N THR A 188 3.63 -17.67 6.76
CA THR A 188 2.54 -17.98 7.70
C THR A 188 1.62 -19.04 7.12
N LEU A 189 1.22 -18.90 5.85
CA LEU A 189 0.34 -19.85 5.16
C LEU A 189 0.99 -21.23 5.01
N GLU A 190 2.30 -21.28 4.75
CA GLU A 190 3.08 -22.52 4.68
C GLU A 190 3.16 -23.20 6.06
N ASN A 191 3.43 -22.43 7.12
CA ASN A 191 3.50 -22.95 8.49
C ASN A 191 2.14 -23.46 9.00
N GLU A 192 1.05 -22.83 8.58
CA GLU A 192 -0.33 -23.25 8.89
C GLU A 192 -0.81 -24.43 8.00
N GLY A 193 0.00 -24.87 7.05
CA GLY A 193 -0.36 -25.96 6.13
C GLY A 193 -1.42 -25.58 5.09
N LEU A 194 -1.74 -24.29 4.97
CA LEU A 194 -2.71 -23.75 3.99
C LEU A 194 -2.10 -23.57 2.60
N LEU A 195 -0.79 -23.48 2.51
CA LEU A 195 -0.02 -23.40 1.29
C LEU A 195 1.11 -24.43 1.33
N LYS A 196 1.30 -25.16 0.23
CA LYS A 196 2.46 -26.03 0.09
C LYS A 196 3.72 -25.18 -0.09
N ALA A 197 4.77 -25.53 0.64
CA ALA A 197 6.09 -24.96 0.39
C ALA A 197 6.51 -25.27 -1.06
N ILE A 198 6.85 -24.25 -1.83
CA ILE A 198 7.39 -24.40 -3.18
C ILE A 198 8.90 -24.39 -3.05
N GLY A 199 9.54 -25.50 -3.36
CA GLY A 199 10.98 -25.54 -3.54
C GLY A 199 11.38 -24.59 -4.69
N VAL A 200 12.40 -23.78 -4.47
CA VAL A 200 13.03 -22.99 -5.52
C VAL A 200 14.29 -23.69 -5.93
N ASP A 201 14.31 -24.21 -7.16
CA ASP A 201 15.49 -24.80 -7.76
C ASP A 201 16.22 -23.73 -8.57
N VAL A 202 17.44 -23.43 -8.19
CA VAL A 202 18.22 -22.37 -8.84
C VAL A 202 19.17 -23.02 -9.84
N HIS A 203 18.94 -22.80 -11.14
CA HIS A 203 19.81 -23.26 -12.21
C HIS A 203 20.65 -22.12 -12.79
N PRO A 204 21.90 -22.37 -13.23
CA PRO A 204 22.63 -23.62 -13.12
C PRO A 204 23.05 -23.97 -11.69
N ASP A 205 23.24 -25.27 -11.43
CA ASP A 205 23.71 -25.78 -10.14
C ASP A 205 25.01 -25.07 -9.72
N VAL A 206 25.04 -24.65 -8.45
CA VAL A 206 26.20 -23.93 -7.86
C VAL A 206 27.51 -24.68 -8.07
N GLY A 207 27.47 -26.03 -8.10
CA GLY A 207 28.65 -26.87 -8.34
C GLY A 207 29.26 -26.77 -9.74
N LEU A 208 28.50 -26.24 -10.71
CA LEU A 208 28.96 -26.09 -12.09
C LEU A 208 29.54 -24.69 -12.42
N VAL A 209 29.46 -23.75 -11.49
CA VAL A 209 29.92 -22.37 -11.69
C VAL A 209 31.29 -22.17 -11.08
N LYS A 210 32.30 -21.95 -11.94
CA LYS A 210 33.70 -21.80 -11.53
C LYS A 210 33.98 -20.55 -10.68
N ASP A 211 33.08 -19.59 -10.61
CA ASP A 211 33.31 -18.29 -9.96
C ASP A 211 32.11 -17.84 -9.13
N VAL A 212 31.72 -18.67 -8.15
CA VAL A 212 30.58 -18.44 -7.26
C VAL A 212 30.72 -17.14 -6.47
N HIS A 213 31.95 -16.79 -6.07
CA HIS A 213 32.21 -15.60 -5.24
C HIS A 213 31.85 -14.28 -5.93
N ARG A 214 31.88 -14.23 -7.26
CA ARG A 214 31.56 -13.04 -8.04
C ARG A 214 30.08 -12.65 -7.96
N PHE A 215 29.20 -13.61 -7.70
CA PHE A 215 27.75 -13.43 -7.71
C PHE A 215 27.12 -13.49 -6.32
N HIS A 216 27.85 -14.04 -5.36
CA HIS A 216 27.34 -14.29 -4.01
C HIS A 216 26.89 -13.02 -3.27
N ALA A 217 27.62 -11.92 -3.46
CA ALA A 217 27.30 -10.64 -2.78
C ALA A 217 26.00 -9.99 -3.27
N LEU A 218 25.48 -10.36 -4.45
CA LEU A 218 24.28 -9.74 -5.03
C LEU A 218 22.99 -10.53 -4.74
N PHE A 219 23.09 -11.87 -4.62
CA PHE A 219 21.89 -12.71 -4.57
C PHE A 219 21.93 -13.83 -3.52
N GLU A 220 22.96 -13.89 -2.69
CA GLU A 220 23.24 -15.09 -1.85
C GLU A 220 23.21 -16.40 -2.64
N GLY A 221 23.37 -16.30 -3.96
CA GLY A 221 23.29 -17.40 -4.92
C GLY A 221 23.75 -16.98 -6.31
N LEU A 222 23.35 -17.72 -7.32
CA LEU A 222 23.74 -17.46 -8.70
C LEU A 222 22.90 -16.34 -9.33
N ALA A 223 23.58 -15.32 -9.84
CA ALA A 223 22.93 -14.35 -10.71
C ALA A 223 22.50 -15.04 -12.02
N LEU A 224 21.24 -14.80 -12.42
CA LEU A 224 20.78 -15.20 -13.75
C LEU A 224 21.62 -14.50 -14.81
N ARG A 225 22.28 -15.27 -15.68
CA ARG A 225 22.97 -14.72 -16.84
C ARG A 225 21.94 -14.39 -17.90
N SER A 226 21.89 -13.14 -18.32
CA SER A 226 21.12 -12.77 -19.51
C SER A 226 21.76 -13.38 -20.75
N SER A 227 20.93 -13.78 -21.72
CA SER A 227 21.42 -14.20 -23.04
C SER A 227 22.20 -13.07 -23.71
N GLU A 228 23.03 -13.41 -24.67
CA GLU A 228 23.81 -12.44 -25.45
C GLU A 228 22.88 -11.49 -26.21
N ASP A 229 21.82 -12.05 -26.83
CA ASP A 229 20.79 -11.28 -27.53
C ASP A 229 20.07 -10.28 -26.61
N PHE A 230 19.76 -10.69 -25.37
CA PHE A 230 19.14 -9.78 -24.40
C PHE A 230 20.08 -8.64 -24.01
N ARG A 231 21.38 -8.91 -23.81
CA ARG A 231 22.37 -7.89 -23.49
C ARG A 231 22.56 -6.91 -24.63
N GLU A 232 22.55 -7.41 -25.87
CA GLU A 232 22.65 -6.57 -27.04
C GLU A 232 21.41 -5.65 -27.17
N ALA A 233 20.19 -6.21 -27.09
CA ALA A 233 18.95 -5.45 -27.11
C ALA A 233 18.89 -4.38 -26.00
N TYR A 234 19.33 -4.73 -24.79
CA TYR A 234 19.40 -3.79 -23.67
C TYR A 234 20.40 -2.65 -23.93
N ASN A 235 21.58 -2.98 -24.47
CA ASN A 235 22.59 -1.96 -24.81
C ASN A 235 22.14 -1.05 -25.94
N GLN A 236 21.44 -1.56 -26.94
CA GLN A 236 20.85 -0.77 -28.03
C GLN A 236 19.76 0.17 -27.50
N ALA A 237 18.89 -0.28 -26.58
CA ALA A 237 17.91 0.56 -25.93
C ALA A 237 18.55 1.71 -25.12
N ARG A 238 19.65 1.41 -24.43
CA ARG A 238 20.43 2.45 -23.74
C ARG A 238 21.06 3.45 -24.71
N GLY A 239 21.56 2.95 -25.84
CA GLY A 239 22.10 3.79 -26.91
C GLY A 239 21.07 4.72 -27.50
N PHE A 240 19.87 4.21 -27.79
CA PHE A 240 18.72 4.98 -28.25
C PHE A 240 18.32 6.06 -27.23
N GLY A 241 18.20 5.70 -25.94
CA GLY A 241 17.90 6.67 -24.90
C GLY A 241 18.94 7.80 -24.79
N LYS A 242 20.24 7.50 -24.98
CA LYS A 242 21.31 8.49 -25.02
C LYS A 242 21.22 9.40 -26.26
N ALA A 243 20.89 8.84 -27.42
CA ALA A 243 20.70 9.61 -28.64
C ALA A 243 19.53 10.58 -28.54
N LEU A 244 18.42 10.15 -27.94
CA LEU A 244 17.27 11.03 -27.63
C LEU A 244 17.64 12.12 -26.60
N ALA A 245 18.52 11.81 -25.66
CA ALA A 245 19.01 12.78 -24.68
C ALA A 245 19.69 13.98 -25.34
N SER A 246 20.46 13.74 -26.39
CA SER A 246 21.16 14.79 -27.13
C SER A 246 20.20 15.71 -27.91
N SER A 247 18.96 15.28 -28.16
CA SER A 247 17.92 16.07 -28.85
C SER A 247 17.08 16.96 -27.91
N GLY A 248 17.35 16.94 -26.60
CA GLY A 248 16.80 17.90 -25.63
C GLY A 248 15.35 17.67 -25.17
N ARG A 249 14.68 16.58 -25.55
CA ARG A 249 13.28 16.31 -25.19
C ARG A 249 13.12 14.96 -24.49
N GLY A 250 12.68 14.97 -23.23
CA GLY A 250 12.17 13.78 -22.51
C GLY A 250 13.14 12.59 -22.33
N SER A 251 14.42 12.82 -22.40
CA SER A 251 15.45 11.80 -22.58
C SER A 251 15.57 10.79 -21.44
N GLY A 252 15.42 11.21 -20.20
CA GLY A 252 15.50 10.33 -19.03
C GLY A 252 14.31 9.37 -18.99
N PHE A 253 13.12 9.86 -19.28
CA PHE A 253 11.90 9.06 -19.34
C PHE A 253 11.98 8.00 -20.43
N MET A 254 12.34 8.36 -21.66
CA MET A 254 12.42 7.41 -22.78
C MET A 254 13.46 6.34 -22.57
N LYS A 255 14.59 6.69 -21.95
CA LYS A 255 15.60 5.70 -21.57
C LYS A 255 15.01 4.68 -20.59
N ASN A 256 14.40 5.15 -19.52
CA ASN A 256 13.81 4.28 -18.51
C ASN A 256 12.67 3.45 -19.07
N LEU A 257 11.81 4.03 -19.90
CA LEU A 257 10.72 3.33 -20.57
C LEU A 257 11.23 2.17 -21.43
N MET A 258 12.21 2.41 -22.29
CA MET A 258 12.77 1.38 -23.16
C MET A 258 13.48 0.29 -22.36
N GLU A 259 14.26 0.66 -21.34
CA GLU A 259 14.91 -0.30 -20.45
C GLU A 259 13.87 -1.17 -19.74
N GLN A 260 12.82 -0.60 -19.17
CA GLN A 260 11.75 -1.34 -18.49
C GLN A 260 10.99 -2.27 -19.45
N ARG A 261 10.67 -1.79 -20.65
CA ARG A 261 9.94 -2.60 -21.65
C ARG A 261 10.75 -3.81 -22.11
N ILE A 262 12.04 -3.64 -22.37
CA ILE A 262 12.93 -4.75 -22.74
C ILE A 262 13.15 -5.72 -21.58
N CYS A 263 13.30 -5.20 -20.35
CA CYS A 263 13.41 -6.05 -19.16
C CYS A 263 12.12 -6.83 -18.87
N SER A 264 10.96 -6.27 -19.24
CA SER A 264 9.67 -6.96 -19.12
C SER A 264 9.53 -8.08 -20.17
N SER A 265 9.76 -7.76 -21.42
CA SER A 265 9.91 -8.74 -22.51
C SER A 265 10.50 -8.07 -23.77
N ILE A 266 11.26 -8.84 -24.56
CA ILE A 266 11.78 -8.35 -25.86
C ILE A 266 10.64 -7.90 -26.75
N VAL A 267 9.52 -8.62 -26.77
CA VAL A 267 8.32 -8.28 -27.56
C VAL A 267 7.74 -6.92 -27.13
N ALA A 268 7.68 -6.64 -25.84
CA ALA A 268 7.20 -5.34 -25.35
C ALA A 268 8.15 -4.20 -25.76
N GLY A 269 9.46 -4.45 -25.75
CA GLY A 269 10.46 -3.51 -26.26
C GLY A 269 10.29 -3.22 -27.76
N ILE A 270 10.14 -4.26 -28.58
CA ILE A 270 9.92 -4.13 -30.03
C ILE A 270 8.63 -3.34 -30.30
N ASN A 271 7.52 -3.67 -29.66
CA ASN A 271 6.25 -2.98 -29.85
C ASN A 271 6.35 -1.49 -29.50
N THR A 272 7.05 -1.16 -28.40
CA THR A 272 7.28 0.22 -28.01
C THR A 272 8.15 0.96 -29.02
N ALA A 273 9.24 0.34 -29.50
CA ALA A 273 10.10 0.93 -30.51
C ALA A 273 9.34 1.16 -31.83
N THR A 274 8.51 0.21 -32.25
CA THR A 274 7.69 0.32 -33.47
C THR A 274 6.72 1.49 -33.38
N LYS A 275 6.01 1.65 -32.25
CA LYS A 275 5.11 2.77 -32.03
C LYS A 275 5.82 4.10 -32.13
N LEU A 276 7.01 4.21 -31.52
CA LEU A 276 7.82 5.43 -31.59
C LEU A 276 8.27 5.74 -33.03
N LEU A 277 8.69 4.72 -33.79
CA LEU A 277 9.08 4.90 -35.20
C LEU A 277 7.89 5.30 -36.07
N CYS A 278 6.69 4.86 -35.74
CA CYS A 278 5.47 5.27 -36.46
C CYS A 278 4.97 6.65 -36.03
N GLY A 279 5.66 7.37 -35.15
CA GLY A 279 5.26 8.68 -34.66
C GLY A 279 4.07 8.66 -33.70
N GLU A 280 3.71 7.50 -33.17
CA GLU A 280 2.65 7.39 -32.17
C GLU A 280 3.08 8.00 -30.84
N THR A 281 2.15 8.69 -30.17
CA THR A 281 2.38 9.19 -28.82
C THR A 281 2.32 8.04 -27.83
N ILE A 282 3.36 7.90 -27.02
CA ILE A 282 3.36 6.97 -25.89
C ILE A 282 3.12 7.77 -24.62
N THR A 283 2.06 7.41 -23.92
CA THR A 283 1.70 7.99 -22.63
C THR A 283 1.93 6.93 -21.56
N GLU A 284 2.68 7.25 -20.54
CA GLU A 284 2.83 6.44 -19.32
C GLU A 284 2.66 7.28 -18.08
N GLU A 285 2.01 6.72 -17.11
CA GLU A 285 1.89 7.30 -15.78
C GLU A 285 3.17 6.98 -15.00
N SER A 286 3.98 8.01 -14.75
CA SER A 286 5.16 7.89 -13.89
C SER A 286 4.87 8.45 -12.50
N ASP A 287 5.77 8.20 -11.54
CA ASP A 287 5.67 8.76 -10.19
C ASP A 287 5.67 10.30 -10.18
N GLU A 288 6.13 10.93 -11.26
CA GLU A 288 6.19 12.38 -11.46
C GLU A 288 4.98 12.96 -12.24
N GLY A 289 4.02 12.11 -12.65
CA GLY A 289 2.85 12.48 -13.43
C GLY A 289 2.75 11.74 -14.77
N GLU A 290 1.74 12.08 -15.56
CA GLU A 290 1.55 11.55 -16.90
C GLU A 290 2.59 12.17 -17.86
N VAL A 291 3.44 11.33 -18.44
CA VAL A 291 4.44 11.75 -19.40
C VAL A 291 4.06 11.21 -20.77
N SER A 292 3.82 12.11 -21.72
CA SER A 292 3.55 11.77 -23.12
C SER A 292 4.76 12.12 -23.96
N VAL A 293 5.24 11.20 -24.76
CA VAL A 293 6.35 11.42 -25.69
C VAL A 293 5.95 10.99 -27.08
N GLN A 294 6.15 11.88 -28.03
CA GLN A 294 6.03 11.63 -29.45
C GLN A 294 7.38 11.90 -30.12
N VAL A 295 7.88 10.94 -30.86
CA VAL A 295 9.06 11.16 -31.71
C VAL A 295 8.58 11.62 -33.06
N GLN A 296 8.94 12.83 -33.43
CA GLN A 296 8.69 13.29 -34.82
C GLN A 296 9.65 12.56 -35.76
N SER A 297 9.11 11.86 -36.76
CA SER A 297 9.92 11.34 -37.84
C SER A 297 10.52 12.56 -38.56
N THR A 298 11.83 12.67 -38.58
CA THR A 298 12.54 13.54 -39.50
C THR A 298 12.58 12.80 -40.83
N ASP A 299 11.83 13.32 -41.83
CA ASP A 299 11.99 12.92 -43.23
C ASP A 299 13.43 13.07 -43.69
#